data_b98e63f2761bda44ed40de31b1306f16
#
_entry.id   b98e63f2761bda44ed40de31b1306f16
#
_cell.length_a   1.000
_cell.length_b   1.000
_cell.length_c   1.000
_cell.angle_alpha   90.00
_cell.angle_beta   90.00
_cell.angle_gamma   90.00
#
_symmetry.space_group_name_H-M   'P 1'
#
loop_
_entity.id
_entity.type
_entity.pdbx_description
1 polymer ?
#
loop_
_entity_poly.entity_id
_entity_poly.type
_entity_poly.pdbx_seq_one_letter_code
_entity_poly.pdbx_strand_id
1 'polypeptide(L)'
;MTNLSTNYDPENMLGYLDALPEDLEKAWQLGKQLPLPTFPQIERVVIAGMGGSAIGGDLLAAYLADQLTIPVISHRNYALPAWAKGKNTLVICSSHSGNTEETLSSFNKSLQEDCSLLVLCTGGRLQAEATAKGVPLWTFVHTGQPRTAIPYSFGLLLALFCRLGLAKIDESEIEDAIAVMSNARTKLTASAGLAENPAKRIAGQLLNRNVLVMAAGELEVVARRWKTQINELAKAWACFEGLPEANHNALAGLEFPEQLFEHTSVLFLRSKIDHPRNALRLDATQQAYLIAGAAVDAIWGQGNSRLAQMWSLLQFGDYVAYYLALFYGVDPTPVEALTRLKQTLAEE
;
A
#
# COMPACT_ATOMS: atom_id res chain seq x y z
N MET A 1 -10.78 -24.35 -20.82
CA MET A 1 -10.94 -23.45 -19.67
C MET A 1 -10.02 -23.97 -18.58
N THR A 2 -8.86 -23.40 -18.43
CA THR A 2 -7.87 -23.84 -17.44
C THR A 2 -8.38 -23.48 -16.06
N ASN A 3 -8.72 -24.50 -15.25
CA ASN A 3 -8.83 -24.34 -13.82
C ASN A 3 -7.48 -23.75 -13.36
N LEU A 4 -7.49 -22.52 -12.87
CA LEU A 4 -6.31 -21.94 -12.22
C LEU A 4 -5.96 -22.86 -11.07
N SER A 5 -4.84 -23.54 -11.18
CA SER A 5 -4.41 -24.50 -10.17
C SER A 5 -3.96 -23.75 -8.93
N THR A 6 -4.64 -23.94 -7.80
CA THR A 6 -4.19 -23.45 -6.48
C THR A 6 -2.89 -24.13 -6.02
N ASN A 7 -2.37 -25.09 -6.80
CA ASN A 7 -1.09 -25.74 -6.55
C ASN A 7 0.11 -24.76 -6.52
N TYR A 8 -0.06 -23.55 -7.02
CA TYR A 8 0.95 -22.49 -6.98
C TYR A 8 0.90 -21.61 -5.72
N ASP A 9 -0.01 -21.86 -4.78
CA ASP A 9 -0.15 -21.07 -3.54
C ASP A 9 -0.02 -21.95 -2.28
N PRO A 10 1.14 -22.57 -2.04
CA PRO A 10 1.33 -23.50 -0.93
C PRO A 10 1.27 -22.81 0.45
N GLU A 11 1.59 -21.52 0.52
CA GLU A 11 1.56 -20.73 1.76
C GLU A 11 0.23 -19.99 1.97
N ASN A 12 -0.79 -20.27 1.13
CA ASN A 12 -2.13 -19.69 1.24
C ASN A 12 -2.16 -18.16 1.21
N MET A 13 -1.45 -17.56 0.24
CA MET A 13 -1.48 -16.12 0.01
C MET A 13 -2.91 -15.59 -0.17
N LEU A 14 -3.77 -16.36 -0.87
CA LEU A 14 -5.18 -16.00 -1.05
C LEU A 14 -5.89 -15.82 0.29
N GLY A 15 -5.65 -16.68 1.26
CA GLY A 15 -6.25 -16.58 2.59
C GLY A 15 -5.88 -15.28 3.31
N TYR A 16 -4.66 -14.77 3.12
CA TYR A 16 -4.27 -13.48 3.65
C TYR A 16 -4.95 -12.31 2.92
N LEU A 17 -5.17 -12.42 1.62
CA LEU A 17 -5.94 -11.40 0.87
C LEU A 17 -7.43 -11.43 1.24
N ASP A 18 -7.98 -12.61 1.47
CA ASP A 18 -9.34 -12.80 1.94
C ASP A 18 -9.56 -12.18 3.34
N ALA A 19 -8.52 -12.16 4.18
CA ALA A 19 -8.59 -11.64 5.55
C ALA A 19 -8.44 -10.11 5.67
N LEU A 20 -8.16 -9.38 4.58
CA LEU A 20 -7.93 -7.93 4.64
C LEU A 20 -9.05 -7.13 5.35
N PRO A 21 -10.36 -7.41 5.13
CA PRO A 21 -11.42 -6.68 5.84
C PRO A 21 -11.37 -6.89 7.35
N GLU A 22 -11.28 -8.15 7.79
CA GLU A 22 -11.24 -8.52 9.22
C GLU A 22 -9.95 -8.01 9.89
N ASP A 23 -8.84 -8.00 9.17
CA ASP A 23 -7.58 -7.50 9.69
C ASP A 23 -7.57 -5.97 9.81
N LEU A 24 -8.28 -5.24 8.94
CA LEU A 24 -8.48 -3.79 9.10
C LEU A 24 -9.32 -3.50 10.36
N GLU A 25 -10.38 -4.25 10.59
CA GLU A 25 -11.20 -4.12 11.79
C GLU A 25 -10.38 -4.39 13.06
N LYS A 26 -9.66 -5.53 13.10
CA LYS A 26 -8.77 -5.90 14.22
C LYS A 26 -7.72 -4.83 14.49
N ALA A 27 -7.07 -4.32 13.45
CA ALA A 27 -6.04 -3.30 13.58
C ALA A 27 -6.59 -1.99 14.17
N TRP A 28 -7.76 -1.55 13.70
CA TRP A 28 -8.45 -0.39 14.23
C TRP A 28 -8.80 -0.57 15.70
N GLN A 29 -9.45 -1.68 16.07
CA GLN A 29 -9.83 -1.96 17.45
C GLN A 29 -8.60 -2.10 18.37
N LEU A 30 -7.54 -2.78 17.90
CA LEU A 30 -6.28 -2.90 18.64
C LEU A 30 -5.66 -1.51 18.90
N GLY A 31 -5.59 -0.66 17.87
CA GLY A 31 -5.01 0.67 17.99
C GLY A 31 -5.77 1.58 18.96
N LYS A 32 -7.09 1.39 19.12
CA LYS A 32 -7.90 2.09 20.12
C LYS A 32 -7.56 1.67 21.58
N GLN A 33 -7.06 0.46 21.76
CA GLN A 33 -6.82 -0.14 23.10
C GLN A 33 -5.36 -0.06 23.56
N LEU A 34 -4.39 -0.05 22.65
CA LEU A 34 -2.98 0.00 22.99
C LEU A 34 -2.63 1.24 23.84
N PRO A 35 -1.68 1.15 24.78
CA PRO A 35 -1.28 2.29 25.61
C PRO A 35 -0.88 3.49 24.74
N LEU A 36 -1.53 4.64 24.93
CA LEU A 36 -1.16 5.87 24.21
C LEU A 36 -0.01 6.55 24.93
N PRO A 37 1.16 6.71 24.29
CA PRO A 37 2.26 7.47 24.89
C PRO A 37 1.91 8.95 25.00
N THR A 38 2.46 9.60 26.01
CA THR A 38 2.38 11.06 26.13
C THR A 38 3.52 11.69 25.33
N PHE A 39 3.17 12.52 24.37
CA PHE A 39 4.13 13.30 23.60
C PHE A 39 3.97 14.80 23.90
N PRO A 40 5.03 15.62 23.77
CA PRO A 40 4.86 17.07 23.69
C PRO A 40 4.05 17.44 22.45
N GLN A 41 3.81 18.73 22.23
CA GLN A 41 3.13 19.19 21.02
C GLN A 41 3.90 18.69 19.77
N ILE A 42 3.23 17.86 18.97
CA ILE A 42 3.79 17.34 17.72
C ILE A 42 3.59 18.38 16.61
N GLU A 43 4.65 18.73 15.92
CA GLU A 43 4.66 19.70 14.82
C GLU A 43 4.91 19.03 13.46
N ARG A 44 5.42 17.80 13.46
CA ARG A 44 5.71 17.01 12.26
C ARG A 44 5.83 15.54 12.58
N VAL A 45 5.48 14.69 11.63
CA VAL A 45 5.55 13.23 11.78
C VAL A 45 6.37 12.62 10.64
N VAL A 46 7.28 11.72 11.02
CA VAL A 46 8.03 10.87 10.09
C VAL A 46 7.63 9.42 10.34
N ILE A 47 7.09 8.75 9.35
CA ILE A 47 6.79 7.32 9.40
C ILE A 47 7.93 6.59 8.67
N ALA A 48 8.89 6.07 9.44
CA ALA A 48 10.05 5.38 8.90
C ALA A 48 9.74 3.88 8.71
N GLY A 49 9.83 3.42 7.46
CA GLY A 49 9.52 2.02 7.12
C GLY A 49 9.79 1.74 5.65
N MET A 50 9.67 0.46 5.26
CA MET A 50 9.84 -0.01 3.89
C MET A 50 8.63 -0.83 3.44
N GLY A 51 8.43 -0.99 2.13
CA GLY A 51 7.40 -1.84 1.55
C GLY A 51 5.99 -1.62 2.14
N GLY A 52 5.37 -2.68 2.65
CA GLY A 52 4.05 -2.65 3.27
C GLY A 52 3.94 -1.75 4.50
N SER A 53 5.02 -1.63 5.29
CA SER A 53 5.05 -0.74 6.47
C SER A 53 5.05 0.74 6.08
N ALA A 54 5.76 1.12 5.01
CA ALA A 54 5.80 2.50 4.53
C ALA A 54 4.52 2.90 3.79
N ILE A 55 3.96 2.00 2.98
CA ILE A 55 2.75 2.32 2.21
C ILE A 55 1.52 2.51 3.11
N GLY A 56 1.48 1.88 4.29
CA GLY A 56 0.47 2.19 5.30
C GLY A 56 0.52 3.64 5.75
N GLY A 57 1.72 4.21 5.90
CA GLY A 57 1.94 5.63 6.18
C GLY A 57 1.51 6.55 5.02
N ASP A 58 1.83 6.17 3.77
CA ASP A 58 1.37 6.95 2.61
C ASP A 58 -0.15 6.94 2.47
N LEU A 59 -0.80 5.78 2.68
CA LEU A 59 -2.26 5.66 2.66
C LEU A 59 -2.90 6.54 3.73
N LEU A 60 -2.32 6.56 4.95
CA LEU A 60 -2.77 7.44 6.01
C LEU A 60 -2.67 8.91 5.61
N ALA A 61 -1.48 9.33 5.14
CA ALA A 61 -1.24 10.72 4.75
C ALA A 61 -2.16 11.16 3.59
N ALA A 62 -2.38 10.29 2.60
CA ALA A 62 -3.29 10.54 1.49
C ALA A 62 -4.76 10.61 1.93
N TYR A 63 -5.20 9.68 2.79
CA TYR A 63 -6.57 9.66 3.32
C TYR A 63 -6.89 10.89 4.15
N LEU A 64 -5.94 11.36 4.96
CA LEU A 64 -6.11 12.48 5.88
C LEU A 64 -5.59 13.83 5.33
N ALA A 65 -5.25 13.91 4.05
CA ALA A 65 -4.56 15.07 3.47
C ALA A 65 -5.29 16.40 3.68
N ASP A 66 -6.61 16.40 3.73
CA ASP A 66 -7.46 17.57 3.97
C ASP A 66 -7.67 17.90 5.45
N GLN A 67 -7.22 17.07 6.39
CA GLN A 67 -7.35 17.25 7.84
C GLN A 67 -6.01 17.58 8.51
N LEU A 68 -4.90 17.07 7.96
CA LEU A 68 -3.58 17.21 8.58
C LEU A 68 -3.10 18.66 8.52
N THR A 69 -2.91 19.27 9.68
CA THR A 69 -2.36 20.65 9.82
C THR A 69 -0.86 20.67 10.00
N ILE A 70 -0.24 19.51 10.10
CA ILE A 70 1.22 19.32 10.24
C ILE A 70 1.73 18.38 9.13
N PRO A 71 2.99 18.53 8.69
CA PRO A 71 3.56 17.63 7.71
C PRO A 71 3.69 16.20 8.24
N VAL A 72 3.26 15.24 7.42
CA VAL A 72 3.40 13.80 7.65
C VAL A 72 4.07 13.18 6.42
N ILE A 73 5.22 12.54 6.60
CA ILE A 73 5.96 11.91 5.51
C ILE A 73 6.29 10.45 5.81
N SER A 74 6.26 9.61 4.78
CA SER A 74 6.86 8.27 4.84
C SER A 74 8.32 8.33 4.40
N HIS A 75 9.22 7.93 5.29
CA HIS A 75 10.66 7.91 5.04
C HIS A 75 11.12 6.50 4.68
N ARG A 76 11.76 6.38 3.49
CA ARG A 76 12.21 5.11 2.91
C ARG A 76 13.70 5.14 2.61
N ASN A 77 14.50 5.48 3.62
CA ASN A 77 15.95 5.55 3.48
C ASN A 77 16.61 5.33 4.84
N TYR A 78 17.93 5.27 4.83
CA TYR A 78 18.73 5.27 6.04
C TYR A 78 18.70 6.63 6.74
N ALA A 79 18.98 6.61 8.05
CA ALA A 79 18.96 7.78 8.94
C ALA A 79 17.61 8.54 8.95
N LEU A 80 17.63 9.85 9.02
CA LEU A 80 16.46 10.73 8.99
C LEU A 80 16.74 11.95 8.11
N PRO A 81 15.71 12.61 7.57
CA PRO A 81 15.87 13.93 6.98
C PRO A 81 16.49 14.92 8.00
N ALA A 82 17.36 15.80 7.55
CA ALA A 82 18.13 16.70 8.42
C ALA A 82 17.28 17.61 9.34
N TRP A 83 16.04 17.87 8.95
CA TRP A 83 15.06 18.64 9.73
C TRP A 83 14.36 17.82 10.82
N ALA A 84 14.39 16.49 10.74
CA ALA A 84 13.68 15.58 11.66
C ALA A 84 14.49 15.41 12.95
N LYS A 85 14.31 16.34 13.90
CA LYS A 85 14.99 16.39 15.18
C LYS A 85 14.14 17.07 16.25
N GLY A 86 14.48 16.82 17.52
CA GLY A 86 13.82 17.38 18.69
C GLY A 86 12.47 16.74 19.01
N LYS A 87 12.01 16.96 20.23
CA LYS A 87 10.81 16.33 20.81
C LYS A 87 9.50 16.61 20.06
N ASN A 88 9.42 17.72 19.31
CA ASN A 88 8.23 18.07 18.52
C ASN A 88 8.17 17.31 17.18
N THR A 89 9.18 16.49 16.86
CA THR A 89 9.17 15.56 15.74
C THR A 89 8.83 14.18 16.25
N LEU A 90 7.66 13.65 15.85
CA LEU A 90 7.30 12.26 16.12
C LEU A 90 7.84 11.37 15.00
N VAL A 91 8.71 10.44 15.34
CA VAL A 91 9.18 9.40 14.44
C VAL A 91 8.50 8.08 14.78
N ILE A 92 7.75 7.52 13.86
CA ILE A 92 7.09 6.24 13.99
C ILE A 92 7.89 5.23 13.20
N CYS A 93 8.64 4.36 13.88
CA CYS A 93 9.41 3.29 13.25
C CYS A 93 8.51 2.08 13.01
N SER A 94 8.08 1.88 11.76
CA SER A 94 7.17 0.80 11.36
C SER A 94 7.91 -0.28 10.59
N SER A 95 7.96 -1.50 11.14
CA SER A 95 8.60 -2.65 10.49
C SER A 95 7.88 -3.94 10.87
N HIS A 96 7.26 -4.62 9.91
CA HIS A 96 6.59 -5.90 10.16
C HIS A 96 7.56 -6.89 10.83
N SER A 97 8.71 -7.18 10.23
CA SER A 97 9.68 -8.12 10.79
C SER A 97 10.47 -7.60 11.99
N GLY A 98 10.50 -6.28 12.20
CA GLY A 98 11.39 -5.62 13.15
C GLY A 98 12.88 -5.72 12.84
N ASN A 99 13.25 -6.21 11.64
CA ASN A 99 14.64 -6.41 11.24
C ASN A 99 15.03 -5.62 9.99
N THR A 100 14.18 -4.69 9.55
CA THR A 100 14.44 -3.84 8.38
C THR A 100 15.56 -2.86 8.71
N GLU A 101 16.65 -2.92 7.95
CA GLU A 101 17.89 -2.20 8.20
C GLU A 101 17.67 -0.67 8.19
N GLU A 102 16.97 -0.15 7.20
CA GLU A 102 16.64 1.27 7.06
C GLU A 102 15.79 1.76 8.23
N THR A 103 14.84 0.94 8.70
CA THR A 103 14.02 1.29 9.87
C THR A 103 14.82 1.31 11.17
N LEU A 104 15.72 0.34 11.35
CA LEU A 104 16.67 0.33 12.48
C LEU A 104 17.62 1.53 12.44
N SER A 105 18.11 1.90 11.26
CA SER A 105 18.93 3.10 11.07
C SER A 105 18.15 4.36 11.45
N SER A 106 16.90 4.49 11.03
CA SER A 106 16.02 5.61 11.37
C SER A 106 15.72 5.65 12.89
N PHE A 107 15.49 4.50 13.51
CA PHE A 107 15.27 4.37 14.95
C PHE A 107 16.48 4.88 15.75
N ASN A 108 17.69 4.41 15.41
CA ASN A 108 18.92 4.84 16.09
C ASN A 108 19.20 6.33 15.88
N LYS A 109 18.97 6.84 14.67
CA LYS A 109 19.11 8.27 14.38
C LYS A 109 18.12 9.12 15.16
N SER A 110 16.89 8.66 15.32
CA SER A 110 15.84 9.34 16.09
C SER A 110 16.21 9.52 17.57
N LEU A 111 16.86 8.52 18.16
CA LEU A 111 17.39 8.60 19.53
C LEU A 111 18.50 9.64 19.65
N GLN A 112 19.42 9.71 18.68
CA GLN A 112 20.50 10.70 18.64
C GLN A 112 19.99 12.12 18.47
N GLU A 113 18.91 12.31 17.70
CA GLU A 113 18.32 13.63 17.42
C GLU A 113 17.24 14.04 18.44
N ASP A 114 17.08 13.29 19.54
CA ASP A 114 16.12 13.54 20.63
C ASP A 114 14.67 13.68 20.13
N CYS A 115 14.27 12.87 19.15
CA CYS A 115 12.90 12.84 18.65
C CYS A 115 11.94 12.17 19.64
N SER A 116 10.64 12.48 19.55
CA SER A 116 9.58 11.64 20.09
C SER A 116 9.47 10.37 19.25
N LEU A 117 9.35 9.21 19.89
CA LEU A 117 9.42 7.91 19.23
C LEU A 117 8.21 7.02 19.56
N LEU A 118 7.76 6.29 18.56
CA LEU A 118 6.89 5.13 18.70
C LEU A 118 7.36 4.03 17.75
N VAL A 119 7.34 2.78 18.19
CA VAL A 119 7.66 1.62 17.35
C VAL A 119 6.40 0.82 17.08
N LEU A 120 6.22 0.39 15.81
CA LEU A 120 5.18 -0.53 15.35
C LEU A 120 5.85 -1.76 14.73
N CYS A 121 5.70 -2.96 15.31
CA CYS A 121 6.28 -4.17 14.75
C CYS A 121 5.58 -5.45 15.25
N THR A 122 5.91 -6.61 14.64
CA THR A 122 5.48 -7.91 15.15
C THR A 122 6.52 -8.55 16.07
N GLY A 123 7.74 -7.99 16.14
CA GLY A 123 8.86 -8.57 16.90
C GLY A 123 10.21 -8.05 16.43
N GLY A 124 11.20 -8.95 16.49
CA GLY A 124 12.52 -8.72 15.93
C GLY A 124 13.42 -7.79 16.74
N ARG A 125 14.51 -7.37 16.11
CA ARG A 125 15.54 -6.52 16.72
C ARG A 125 14.97 -5.16 17.15
N LEU A 126 14.08 -4.58 16.36
CA LEU A 126 13.45 -3.29 16.65
C LEU A 126 12.64 -3.33 17.95
N GLN A 127 11.90 -4.42 18.21
CA GLN A 127 11.21 -4.64 19.48
C GLN A 127 12.19 -4.73 20.64
N ALA A 128 13.26 -5.50 20.50
CA ALA A 128 14.27 -5.69 21.55
C ALA A 128 14.95 -4.37 21.89
N GLU A 129 15.38 -3.60 20.89
CA GLU A 129 16.03 -2.30 21.08
C GLU A 129 15.07 -1.25 21.67
N ALA A 130 13.81 -1.20 21.22
CA ALA A 130 12.80 -0.31 21.77
C ALA A 130 12.54 -0.60 23.26
N THR A 131 12.38 -1.88 23.61
CA THR A 131 12.20 -2.31 25.00
C THR A 131 13.41 -1.94 25.87
N ALA A 132 14.62 -2.22 25.42
CA ALA A 132 15.84 -1.92 26.15
C ALA A 132 16.05 -0.40 26.37
N LYS A 133 15.53 0.44 25.48
CA LYS A 133 15.61 1.91 25.54
C LYS A 133 14.40 2.57 26.20
N GLY A 134 13.38 1.79 26.61
CA GLY A 134 12.12 2.33 27.14
C GLY A 134 11.31 3.15 26.14
N VAL A 135 11.48 2.88 24.83
CA VAL A 135 10.72 3.54 23.77
C VAL A 135 9.32 2.93 23.70
N PRO A 136 8.25 3.76 23.59
CA PRO A 136 6.90 3.27 23.37
C PRO A 136 6.81 2.29 22.22
N LEU A 137 6.11 1.16 22.44
CA LEU A 137 6.04 0.04 21.53
C LEU A 137 4.61 -0.45 21.39
N TRP A 138 4.12 -0.49 20.17
CA TRP A 138 2.89 -1.15 19.78
C TRP A 138 3.20 -2.41 18.97
N THR A 139 2.80 -3.55 19.49
CA THR A 139 2.98 -4.84 18.78
C THR A 139 1.65 -5.38 18.30
N PHE A 140 1.71 -6.14 17.21
CA PHE A 140 0.58 -6.86 16.66
C PHE A 140 1.00 -8.25 16.19
N VAL A 141 0.05 -9.16 16.07
CA VAL A 141 0.30 -10.53 15.61
C VAL A 141 -0.13 -10.65 14.15
N HIS A 142 0.80 -11.02 13.29
CA HIS A 142 0.53 -11.33 11.89
C HIS A 142 1.59 -12.30 11.37
N THR A 143 1.17 -13.44 10.86
CA THR A 143 2.06 -14.54 10.44
C THR A 143 2.36 -14.56 8.93
N GLY A 144 1.60 -13.78 8.14
CA GLY A 144 1.77 -13.69 6.70
C GLY A 144 2.95 -12.81 6.27
N GLN A 145 3.09 -12.65 4.98
CA GLN A 145 4.12 -11.79 4.41
C GLN A 145 3.87 -10.31 4.76
N PRO A 146 4.92 -9.47 4.89
CA PRO A 146 4.78 -8.05 5.25
C PRO A 146 3.78 -7.28 4.37
N ARG A 147 3.69 -7.63 3.09
CA ARG A 147 2.77 -7.03 2.13
C ARG A 147 1.29 -7.31 2.41
N THR A 148 0.96 -8.36 3.17
CA THR A 148 -0.42 -8.65 3.59
C THR A 148 -0.78 -8.03 4.94
N ALA A 149 0.19 -7.50 5.68
CA ALA A 149 -0.02 -6.80 6.96
C ALA A 149 -0.40 -5.31 6.80
N ILE A 150 -0.72 -4.87 5.59
CA ILE A 150 -1.09 -3.46 5.33
C ILE A 150 -2.28 -2.97 6.17
N PRO A 151 -3.31 -3.79 6.49
CA PRO A 151 -4.36 -3.37 7.40
C PRO A 151 -3.83 -2.95 8.77
N TYR A 152 -2.83 -3.65 9.30
CA TYR A 152 -2.20 -3.30 10.58
C TYR A 152 -1.35 -2.03 10.47
N SER A 153 -0.54 -1.91 9.41
CA SER A 153 0.28 -0.69 9.22
C SER A 153 -0.58 0.56 9.05
N PHE A 154 -1.73 0.47 8.41
CA PHE A 154 -2.64 1.60 8.25
C PHE A 154 -3.54 1.80 9.48
N GLY A 155 -4.24 0.75 9.93
CA GLY A 155 -5.25 0.84 10.99
C GLY A 155 -4.69 1.29 12.33
N LEU A 156 -3.49 0.80 12.71
CA LEU A 156 -2.79 1.24 13.92
C LEU A 156 -2.36 2.71 13.84
N LEU A 157 -1.84 3.14 12.69
CA LEU A 157 -1.48 4.55 12.46
C LEU A 157 -2.71 5.45 12.51
N LEU A 158 -3.82 5.05 11.88
CA LEU A 158 -5.05 5.82 11.88
C LEU A 158 -5.60 5.99 13.31
N ALA A 159 -5.63 4.91 14.09
CA ALA A 159 -6.04 4.96 15.48
C ALA A 159 -5.12 5.85 16.33
N LEU A 160 -3.80 5.79 16.09
CA LEU A 160 -2.83 6.67 16.75
C LEU A 160 -3.13 8.15 16.46
N PHE A 161 -3.31 8.51 15.19
CA PHE A 161 -3.55 9.89 14.77
C PHE A 161 -4.85 10.45 15.35
N CYS A 162 -5.92 9.65 15.36
CA CYS A 162 -7.18 10.04 15.99
C CYS A 162 -7.02 10.26 17.50
N ARG A 163 -6.30 9.37 18.19
CA ARG A 163 -6.08 9.46 19.65
C ARG A 163 -5.12 10.57 20.05
N LEU A 164 -4.21 10.97 19.17
CA LEU A 164 -3.35 12.15 19.36
C LEU A 164 -4.06 13.47 19.02
N GLY A 165 -5.29 13.42 18.50
CA GLY A 165 -6.03 14.60 18.06
C GLY A 165 -5.50 15.22 16.76
N LEU A 166 -4.68 14.50 16.01
CA LEU A 166 -4.13 14.93 14.71
C LEU A 166 -5.14 14.76 13.56
N ALA A 167 -6.13 13.90 13.74
CA ALA A 167 -7.21 13.67 12.81
C ALA A 167 -8.50 13.29 13.53
N LYS A 168 -9.63 13.45 12.83
CA LYS A 168 -10.93 12.96 13.30
C LYS A 168 -11.62 12.26 12.14
N ILE A 169 -12.08 11.02 12.38
CA ILE A 169 -12.82 10.24 11.39
C ILE A 169 -14.17 9.83 11.97
N ASP A 170 -15.14 9.56 11.08
CA ASP A 170 -16.35 8.86 11.44
C ASP A 170 -16.08 7.35 11.38
N GLU A 171 -16.41 6.61 12.44
CA GLU A 171 -16.23 5.14 12.46
C GLU A 171 -17.00 4.46 11.32
N SER A 172 -18.09 5.06 10.86
CA SER A 172 -18.87 4.58 9.71
C SER A 172 -18.05 4.49 8.41
N GLU A 173 -16.96 5.26 8.26
CA GLU A 173 -16.08 5.15 7.10
C GLU A 173 -15.25 3.85 7.12
N ILE A 174 -14.85 3.40 8.32
CA ILE A 174 -14.16 2.12 8.49
C ILE A 174 -15.14 0.97 8.25
N GLU A 175 -16.36 1.08 8.80
CA GLU A 175 -17.41 0.09 8.58
C GLU A 175 -17.76 -0.04 7.09
N ASP A 176 -17.88 1.08 6.36
CA ASP A 176 -18.13 1.09 4.91
C ASP A 176 -16.99 0.40 4.16
N ALA A 177 -15.73 0.69 4.49
CA ALA A 177 -14.57 0.06 3.87
C ALA A 177 -14.55 -1.46 4.11
N ILE A 178 -14.80 -1.91 5.33
CA ILE A 178 -14.87 -3.33 5.68
C ILE A 178 -16.02 -4.02 4.94
N ALA A 179 -17.21 -3.40 4.94
CA ALA A 179 -18.38 -3.95 4.28
C ALA A 179 -18.17 -4.11 2.77
N VAL A 180 -17.62 -3.10 2.12
CA VAL A 180 -17.36 -3.13 0.67
C VAL A 180 -16.33 -4.19 0.32
N MET A 181 -15.24 -4.30 1.05
CA MET A 181 -14.24 -5.33 0.84
C MET A 181 -14.80 -6.75 1.06
N SER A 182 -15.58 -6.95 2.14
CA SER A 182 -16.21 -8.23 2.45
C SER A 182 -17.20 -8.66 1.36
N ASN A 183 -17.99 -7.72 0.85
CA ASN A 183 -18.92 -7.98 -0.25
C ASN A 183 -18.18 -8.30 -1.56
N ALA A 184 -17.15 -7.54 -1.90
CA ALA A 184 -16.35 -7.78 -3.10
C ALA A 184 -15.69 -9.16 -3.08
N ARG A 185 -15.17 -9.58 -1.93
CA ARG A 185 -14.52 -10.90 -1.72
C ARG A 185 -15.37 -12.04 -2.25
N THR A 186 -16.70 -12.00 -2.10
CA THR A 186 -17.59 -13.08 -2.55
C THR A 186 -17.48 -13.40 -4.05
N LYS A 187 -17.11 -12.39 -4.86
CA LYS A 187 -16.91 -12.52 -6.30
C LYS A 187 -15.45 -12.71 -6.69
N LEU A 188 -14.53 -12.51 -5.75
CA LEU A 188 -13.08 -12.55 -5.99
C LEU A 188 -12.44 -13.89 -5.58
N THR A 189 -13.22 -14.83 -5.07
CA THR A 189 -12.76 -16.14 -4.60
C THR A 189 -12.14 -17.00 -5.71
N ALA A 190 -11.30 -17.96 -5.33
CA ALA A 190 -10.70 -18.91 -6.28
C ALA A 190 -11.75 -19.74 -7.02
N SER A 191 -12.87 -20.08 -6.38
CA SER A 191 -13.95 -20.90 -6.95
C SER A 191 -14.81 -20.17 -7.97
N ALA A 192 -14.86 -18.83 -7.94
CA ALA A 192 -15.60 -18.05 -8.95
C ALA A 192 -14.97 -18.23 -10.34
N GLY A 193 -15.80 -18.48 -11.34
CA GLY A 193 -15.37 -18.70 -12.74
C GLY A 193 -14.68 -17.46 -13.33
N LEU A 194 -13.92 -17.66 -14.41
CA LEU A 194 -13.21 -16.55 -15.08
C LEU A 194 -14.17 -15.43 -15.54
N ALA A 195 -15.36 -15.78 -16.02
CA ALA A 195 -16.34 -14.81 -16.46
C ALA A 195 -16.97 -14.01 -15.29
N GLU A 196 -17.05 -14.62 -14.12
CA GLU A 196 -17.72 -14.07 -12.95
C GLU A 196 -16.77 -13.27 -12.06
N ASN A 197 -15.47 -13.61 -12.07
CA ASN A 197 -14.44 -12.99 -11.27
C ASN A 197 -13.75 -11.85 -12.03
N PRO A 198 -14.04 -10.59 -11.70
CA PRO A 198 -13.46 -9.44 -12.40
C PRO A 198 -11.94 -9.33 -12.24
N ALA A 199 -11.38 -9.76 -11.10
CA ALA A 199 -9.92 -9.74 -10.91
C ALA A 199 -9.22 -10.76 -11.82
N LYS A 200 -9.79 -11.95 -12.01
CA LYS A 200 -9.25 -12.93 -12.98
C LYS A 200 -9.33 -12.39 -14.41
N ARG A 201 -10.40 -11.66 -14.79
CA ARG A 201 -10.51 -11.07 -16.13
C ARG A 201 -9.42 -10.02 -16.35
N ILE A 202 -9.25 -9.08 -15.43
CA ILE A 202 -8.19 -8.07 -15.53
C ILE A 202 -6.82 -8.76 -15.56
N ALA A 203 -6.53 -9.70 -14.65
CA ALA A 203 -5.27 -10.43 -14.63
C ALA A 203 -4.98 -11.11 -15.98
N GLY A 204 -6.00 -11.72 -16.63
CA GLY A 204 -5.85 -12.30 -17.95
C GLY A 204 -5.51 -11.29 -19.06
N GLN A 205 -6.03 -10.06 -18.95
CA GLN A 205 -5.73 -8.98 -19.89
C GLN A 205 -4.29 -8.44 -19.72
N LEU A 206 -3.71 -8.60 -18.52
CA LEU A 206 -2.35 -8.14 -18.22
C LEU A 206 -1.25 -9.13 -18.64
N LEU A 207 -1.59 -10.35 -19.04
CA LEU A 207 -0.61 -11.36 -19.43
C LEU A 207 0.27 -10.87 -20.60
N ASN A 208 1.60 -11.00 -20.41
CA ASN A 208 2.62 -10.63 -21.39
C ASN A 208 2.58 -9.14 -21.80
N ARG A 209 2.11 -8.27 -20.91
CA ARG A 209 2.05 -6.83 -21.12
C ARG A 209 2.85 -6.07 -20.09
N ASN A 210 3.38 -4.92 -20.49
CA ASN A 210 3.83 -3.91 -19.54
C ASN A 210 2.59 -3.32 -18.83
N VAL A 211 2.62 -3.25 -17.52
CA VAL A 211 1.49 -2.72 -16.75
C VAL A 211 1.82 -1.34 -16.22
N LEU A 212 0.99 -0.36 -16.59
CA LEU A 212 1.03 0.99 -16.03
C LEU A 212 -0.26 1.24 -15.26
N VAL A 213 -0.15 1.60 -13.99
CA VAL A 213 -1.30 1.95 -13.14
C VAL A 213 -1.31 3.45 -12.92
N MET A 214 -2.39 4.11 -13.31
CA MET A 214 -2.54 5.57 -13.21
C MET A 214 -3.66 5.93 -12.24
N ALA A 215 -3.43 6.97 -11.47
CA ALA A 215 -4.44 7.49 -10.55
C ALA A 215 -4.20 8.98 -10.29
N ALA A 216 -5.12 9.61 -9.58
CA ALA A 216 -5.00 11.00 -9.13
C ALA A 216 -5.31 11.13 -7.63
N GLY A 217 -4.76 12.16 -7.01
CA GLY A 217 -5.04 12.48 -5.61
C GLY A 217 -4.72 11.32 -4.66
N GLU A 218 -5.65 11.02 -3.78
CA GLU A 218 -5.49 9.95 -2.78
C GLU A 218 -5.33 8.55 -3.37
N LEU A 219 -5.74 8.33 -4.60
CA LEU A 219 -5.58 7.04 -5.28
C LEU A 219 -4.18 6.81 -5.85
N GLU A 220 -3.31 7.82 -5.90
CA GLU A 220 -1.93 7.65 -6.39
C GLU A 220 -1.17 6.64 -5.53
N VAL A 221 -1.35 6.68 -4.20
CA VAL A 221 -0.75 5.69 -3.30
C VAL A 221 -1.30 4.28 -3.54
N VAL A 222 -2.57 4.16 -3.92
CA VAL A 222 -3.19 2.88 -4.30
C VAL A 222 -2.59 2.37 -5.60
N ALA A 223 -2.37 3.23 -6.61
CA ALA A 223 -1.67 2.85 -7.84
C ALA A 223 -0.24 2.36 -7.56
N ARG A 224 0.50 3.03 -6.67
CA ARG A 224 1.80 2.56 -6.18
C ARG A 224 1.69 1.17 -5.55
N ARG A 225 0.64 0.93 -4.75
CA ARG A 225 0.40 -0.40 -4.16
C ARG A 225 0.18 -1.47 -5.22
N TRP A 226 -0.65 -1.21 -6.23
CA TRP A 226 -0.86 -2.12 -7.34
C TRP A 226 0.44 -2.53 -8.02
N LYS A 227 1.27 -1.52 -8.36
CA LYS A 227 2.61 -1.77 -8.92
C LYS A 227 3.43 -2.71 -8.05
N THR A 228 3.52 -2.46 -6.75
CA THR A 228 4.32 -3.30 -5.86
C THR A 228 3.77 -4.71 -5.74
N GLN A 229 2.45 -4.88 -5.69
CA GLN A 229 1.81 -6.20 -5.64
C GLN A 229 2.01 -6.99 -6.94
N ILE A 230 1.87 -6.37 -8.09
CA ILE A 230 2.18 -7.03 -9.38
C ILE A 230 3.64 -7.49 -9.42
N ASN A 231 4.58 -6.63 -8.97
CA ASN A 231 5.99 -7.00 -8.92
C ASN A 231 6.26 -8.16 -7.95
N GLU A 232 5.68 -8.12 -6.74
CA GLU A 232 6.00 -9.08 -5.67
C GLU A 232 5.23 -10.40 -5.78
N LEU A 233 3.94 -10.37 -6.17
CA LEU A 233 3.15 -11.59 -6.29
C LEU A 233 3.34 -12.24 -7.66
N ALA A 234 3.13 -11.48 -8.74
CA ALA A 234 3.17 -12.02 -10.10
C ALA A 234 4.56 -12.08 -10.71
N LYS A 235 5.60 -11.50 -10.06
CA LYS A 235 6.95 -11.37 -10.58
C LYS A 235 6.98 -10.67 -11.95
N ALA A 236 5.95 -9.86 -12.23
CA ALA A 236 5.75 -9.17 -13.48
C ALA A 236 6.15 -7.70 -13.38
N TRP A 237 6.58 -7.11 -14.50
CA TRP A 237 6.91 -5.70 -14.56
C TRP A 237 5.67 -4.83 -14.49
N ALA A 238 5.68 -3.82 -13.61
CA ALA A 238 4.65 -2.81 -13.52
C ALA A 238 5.25 -1.46 -13.09
N CYS A 239 4.65 -0.38 -13.57
CA CYS A 239 4.91 1.00 -13.17
C CYS A 239 3.64 1.65 -12.62
N PHE A 240 3.76 2.83 -12.03
CA PHE A 240 2.63 3.68 -11.69
C PHE A 240 2.96 5.14 -12.01
N GLU A 241 1.92 5.95 -12.28
CA GLU A 241 2.02 7.38 -12.50
C GLU A 241 0.88 8.11 -11.80
N GLY A 242 1.19 9.26 -11.24
CA GLY A 242 0.24 10.14 -10.55
C GLY A 242 -0.15 11.38 -11.36
N LEU A 243 -1.44 11.66 -11.43
CA LEU A 243 -1.95 12.91 -11.99
C LEU A 243 -2.17 13.94 -10.85
N PRO A 244 -1.94 15.22 -11.10
CA PRO A 244 -1.74 15.86 -12.42
C PRO A 244 -0.32 15.83 -12.99
N GLU A 245 0.70 15.43 -12.21
CA GLU A 245 2.12 15.51 -12.60
C GLU A 245 2.41 14.78 -13.93
N ALA A 246 1.87 13.58 -14.13
CA ALA A 246 2.06 12.80 -15.36
C ALA A 246 1.59 13.54 -16.64
N ASN A 247 0.65 14.49 -16.52
CA ASN A 247 0.22 15.30 -17.65
C ASN A 247 1.24 16.38 -18.07
N HIS A 248 2.25 16.64 -17.26
CA HIS A 248 3.31 17.60 -17.59
C HIS A 248 4.54 16.95 -18.23
N ASN A 249 4.59 15.61 -18.30
CA ASN A 249 5.74 14.88 -18.82
C ASN A 249 5.34 13.57 -19.54
N ALA A 250 4.63 12.63 -18.91
CA ALA A 250 4.37 11.30 -19.46
C ALA A 250 3.58 11.34 -20.78
N LEU A 251 2.66 12.30 -20.98
CA LEU A 251 1.92 12.44 -22.23
C LEU A 251 2.83 12.79 -23.42
N ALA A 252 3.91 13.52 -23.22
CA ALA A 252 4.88 13.82 -24.29
C ALA A 252 5.66 12.55 -24.70
N GLY A 253 5.76 11.55 -23.82
CA GLY A 253 6.43 10.29 -24.08
C GLY A 253 5.61 9.27 -24.88
N LEU A 254 4.39 9.59 -25.32
CA LEU A 254 3.51 8.67 -26.06
C LEU A 254 3.85 8.51 -27.54
N GLU A 255 4.79 9.30 -28.07
CA GLU A 255 5.19 9.23 -29.46
C GLU A 255 6.17 8.09 -29.74
N PHE A 256 7.10 7.78 -28.81
CA PHE A 256 8.18 6.80 -29.07
C PHE A 256 8.53 6.00 -27.80
N PRO A 257 8.95 4.71 -27.97
CA PRO A 257 8.83 3.90 -29.20
C PRO A 257 7.37 3.41 -29.38
N GLU A 258 6.82 3.53 -30.59
CA GLU A 258 5.43 3.15 -30.90
C GLU A 258 5.10 1.70 -30.47
N GLN A 259 6.00 0.77 -30.71
CA GLN A 259 5.81 -0.66 -30.41
C GLN A 259 5.62 -0.93 -28.89
N LEU A 260 6.07 -0.03 -28.02
CA LEU A 260 5.89 -0.18 -26.57
C LEU A 260 4.40 -0.22 -26.20
N PHE A 261 3.60 0.64 -26.82
CA PHE A 261 2.20 0.82 -26.45
C PHE A 261 1.33 -0.35 -26.87
N GLU A 262 1.65 -1.04 -27.96
CA GLU A 262 0.96 -2.28 -28.39
C GLU A 262 1.03 -3.39 -27.33
N HIS A 263 2.10 -3.39 -26.52
CA HIS A 263 2.33 -4.35 -25.45
C HIS A 263 2.13 -3.75 -24.04
N THR A 264 1.46 -2.60 -23.95
CA THR A 264 1.20 -1.95 -22.67
C THR A 264 -0.29 -2.01 -22.33
N SER A 265 -0.59 -2.30 -21.05
CA SER A 265 -1.91 -2.15 -20.47
C SER A 265 -1.87 -1.03 -19.44
N VAL A 266 -2.74 -0.05 -19.59
CA VAL A 266 -2.87 1.08 -18.69
C VAL A 266 -4.17 0.96 -17.90
N LEU A 267 -4.05 0.89 -16.58
CA LEU A 267 -5.17 0.77 -15.66
C LEU A 267 -5.38 2.10 -14.94
N PHE A 268 -6.52 2.73 -15.17
CA PHE A 268 -6.90 3.97 -14.50
C PHE A 268 -7.73 3.67 -13.26
N LEU A 269 -7.19 3.95 -12.08
CA LEU A 269 -7.95 3.89 -10.84
C LEU A 269 -8.77 5.16 -10.70
N ARG A 270 -10.08 5.02 -10.53
CA ARG A 270 -11.05 6.11 -10.51
C ARG A 270 -11.84 6.12 -9.21
N SER A 271 -12.17 7.32 -8.76
CA SER A 271 -13.03 7.54 -7.61
C SER A 271 -14.20 8.46 -7.96
N LYS A 272 -15.35 8.26 -7.31
CA LYS A 272 -16.50 9.17 -7.42
C LYS A 272 -16.23 10.51 -6.72
N ILE A 273 -15.22 10.55 -5.86
CA ILE A 273 -14.81 11.73 -5.10
C ILE A 273 -13.55 12.40 -5.68
N ASP A 274 -13.08 11.97 -6.85
CA ASP A 274 -11.97 12.63 -7.54
C ASP A 274 -12.25 14.14 -7.68
N HIS A 275 -11.23 14.95 -7.45
CA HIS A 275 -11.34 16.37 -7.76
C HIS A 275 -11.80 16.56 -9.23
N PRO A 276 -12.79 17.40 -9.54
CA PRO A 276 -13.37 17.48 -10.89
C PRO A 276 -12.35 17.72 -12.00
N ARG A 277 -11.29 18.47 -11.73
CA ARG A 277 -10.20 18.70 -12.70
C ARG A 277 -9.34 17.46 -12.91
N ASN A 278 -9.14 16.64 -11.87
CA ASN A 278 -8.44 15.37 -11.99
C ASN A 278 -9.28 14.33 -12.74
N ALA A 279 -10.58 14.31 -12.54
CA ALA A 279 -11.48 13.45 -13.32
C ALA A 279 -11.36 13.75 -14.83
N LEU A 280 -11.41 15.03 -15.22
CA LEU A 280 -11.21 15.44 -16.62
C LEU A 280 -9.81 15.08 -17.15
N ARG A 281 -8.76 15.25 -16.32
CA ARG A 281 -7.40 14.85 -16.68
C ARG A 281 -7.29 13.35 -16.93
N LEU A 282 -7.89 12.53 -16.05
CA LEU A 282 -7.91 11.08 -16.20
C LEU A 282 -8.60 10.69 -17.51
N ASP A 283 -9.75 11.30 -17.85
CA ASP A 283 -10.46 11.03 -19.11
C ASP A 283 -9.61 11.39 -20.33
N ALA A 284 -9.00 12.59 -20.36
CA ALA A 284 -8.14 13.03 -21.44
C ALA A 284 -6.88 12.15 -21.58
N THR A 285 -6.28 11.76 -20.47
CA THR A 285 -5.09 10.91 -20.46
C THR A 285 -5.43 9.49 -20.94
N GLN A 286 -6.58 8.97 -20.55
CA GLN A 286 -7.09 7.68 -21.04
C GLN A 286 -7.23 7.68 -22.56
N GLN A 287 -7.80 8.72 -23.13
CA GLN A 287 -7.93 8.88 -24.58
C GLN A 287 -6.56 8.96 -25.27
N ALA A 288 -5.59 9.68 -24.69
CA ALA A 288 -4.24 9.77 -25.27
C ALA A 288 -3.56 8.39 -25.33
N TYR A 289 -3.63 7.58 -24.28
CA TYR A 289 -3.05 6.23 -24.29
C TYR A 289 -3.77 5.30 -25.25
N LEU A 290 -5.11 5.40 -25.40
CA LEU A 290 -5.87 4.65 -26.43
C LEU A 290 -5.42 5.01 -27.83
N ILE A 291 -5.22 6.29 -28.13
CA ILE A 291 -4.74 6.77 -29.46
C ILE A 291 -3.32 6.28 -29.71
N ALA A 292 -2.47 6.21 -28.69
CA ALA A 292 -1.12 5.64 -28.79
C ALA A 292 -1.07 4.12 -28.98
N GLY A 293 -2.22 3.43 -28.93
CA GLY A 293 -2.32 1.98 -29.18
C GLY A 293 -2.26 1.09 -27.92
N ALA A 294 -2.24 1.68 -26.73
CA ALA A 294 -2.26 0.91 -25.49
C ALA A 294 -3.64 0.28 -25.22
N ALA A 295 -3.66 -0.88 -24.57
CA ALA A 295 -4.89 -1.40 -23.97
C ALA A 295 -5.21 -0.60 -22.71
N VAL A 296 -6.44 -0.11 -22.56
CA VAL A 296 -6.82 0.77 -21.47
C VAL A 296 -8.08 0.28 -20.78
N ASP A 297 -8.05 0.25 -19.43
CA ASP A 297 -9.20 -0.01 -18.58
C ASP A 297 -9.33 1.02 -17.46
N ALA A 298 -10.57 1.27 -17.03
CA ALA A 298 -10.88 2.11 -15.86
C ALA A 298 -11.52 1.26 -14.76
N ILE A 299 -10.96 1.32 -13.56
CA ILE A 299 -11.40 0.57 -12.39
C ILE A 299 -11.88 1.55 -11.33
N TRP A 300 -13.15 1.43 -10.95
CA TRP A 300 -13.82 2.36 -10.06
C TRP A 300 -13.83 1.84 -8.63
N GLY A 301 -13.45 2.72 -7.69
CA GLY A 301 -13.62 2.50 -6.27
C GLY A 301 -15.10 2.26 -5.91
N GLN A 302 -15.31 1.41 -4.93
CA GLN A 302 -16.63 1.04 -4.43
C GLN A 302 -16.83 1.62 -3.02
N GLY A 303 -18.09 1.78 -2.62
CA GLY A 303 -18.48 2.38 -1.35
C GLY A 303 -18.80 3.87 -1.45
N ASN A 304 -19.19 4.45 -0.32
CA ASN A 304 -19.63 5.83 -0.25
C ASN A 304 -18.58 6.75 0.38
N SER A 305 -17.74 6.21 1.25
CA SER A 305 -16.67 6.95 1.92
C SER A 305 -15.37 6.94 1.08
N ARG A 306 -14.51 7.94 1.32
CA ARG A 306 -13.14 7.98 0.76
C ARG A 306 -12.37 6.72 1.11
N LEU A 307 -12.45 6.30 2.37
CA LEU A 307 -11.76 5.11 2.85
C LEU A 307 -12.22 3.86 2.10
N ALA A 308 -13.53 3.67 1.92
CA ALA A 308 -14.08 2.52 1.20
C ALA A 308 -13.62 2.48 -0.26
N GLN A 309 -13.59 3.62 -0.94
CA GLN A 309 -13.12 3.67 -2.32
C GLN A 309 -11.62 3.36 -2.46
N MET A 310 -10.79 3.84 -1.54
CA MET A 310 -9.36 3.51 -1.49
C MET A 310 -9.13 2.01 -1.22
N TRP A 311 -9.80 1.46 -0.19
CA TRP A 311 -9.59 0.07 0.22
C TRP A 311 -10.20 -0.96 -0.74
N SER A 312 -11.33 -0.66 -1.37
CA SER A 312 -11.89 -1.53 -2.41
C SER A 312 -10.97 -1.68 -3.62
N LEU A 313 -10.35 -0.57 -4.06
CA LEU A 313 -9.36 -0.60 -5.15
C LEU A 313 -8.06 -1.28 -4.72
N LEU A 314 -7.62 -1.07 -3.48
CA LEU A 314 -6.43 -1.73 -2.93
C LEU A 314 -6.62 -3.24 -2.93
N GLN A 315 -7.70 -3.74 -2.31
CA GLN A 315 -8.02 -5.16 -2.25
C GLN A 315 -8.16 -5.77 -3.66
N PHE A 316 -8.87 -5.09 -4.55
CA PHE A 316 -9.05 -5.55 -5.92
C PHE A 316 -7.71 -5.72 -6.65
N GLY A 317 -6.77 -4.78 -6.47
CA GLY A 317 -5.42 -4.87 -7.03
C GLY A 317 -4.61 -6.03 -6.49
N ASP A 318 -4.74 -6.31 -5.21
CA ASP A 318 -4.07 -7.46 -4.59
C ASP A 318 -4.57 -8.78 -5.19
N TYR A 319 -5.89 -8.92 -5.43
CA TYR A 319 -6.44 -10.09 -6.14
C TYR A 319 -6.02 -10.16 -7.61
N VAL A 320 -5.96 -9.03 -8.32
CA VAL A 320 -5.47 -9.00 -9.70
C VAL A 320 -4.03 -9.50 -9.77
N ALA A 321 -3.15 -9.01 -8.88
CA ALA A 321 -1.76 -9.44 -8.81
C ALA A 321 -1.63 -10.93 -8.46
N TYR A 322 -2.46 -11.42 -7.53
CA TYR A 322 -2.52 -12.83 -7.18
C TYR A 322 -2.91 -13.71 -8.37
N TYR A 323 -4.01 -13.38 -9.05
CA TYR A 323 -4.43 -14.16 -10.20
C TYR A 323 -3.46 -14.07 -11.38
N LEU A 324 -2.79 -12.94 -11.54
CA LEU A 324 -1.74 -12.79 -12.54
C LEU A 324 -0.55 -13.73 -12.23
N ALA A 325 -0.18 -13.90 -10.94
CA ALA A 325 0.81 -14.90 -10.53
C ALA A 325 0.40 -16.32 -10.96
N LEU A 326 -0.86 -16.70 -10.69
CA LEU A 326 -1.36 -18.02 -11.08
C LEU A 326 -1.40 -18.22 -12.60
N PHE A 327 -1.70 -17.19 -13.37
CA PHE A 327 -1.65 -17.24 -14.85
C PHE A 327 -0.24 -17.42 -15.36
N TYR A 328 0.77 -16.81 -14.70
CA TYR A 328 2.19 -17.05 -15.02
C TYR A 328 2.73 -18.38 -14.46
N GLY A 329 1.95 -19.09 -13.67
CA GLY A 329 2.37 -20.34 -13.03
C GLY A 329 3.46 -20.15 -11.99
N VAL A 330 3.46 -19.03 -11.28
CA VAL A 330 4.45 -18.70 -10.23
C VAL A 330 3.80 -18.66 -8.86
N ASP A 331 4.56 -19.06 -7.83
CA ASP A 331 4.16 -18.93 -6.44
C ASP A 331 4.10 -17.44 -6.03
N PRO A 332 2.95 -16.93 -5.55
CA PRO A 332 2.82 -15.54 -5.14
C PRO A 332 3.62 -15.19 -3.87
N THR A 333 4.03 -16.18 -3.07
CA THR A 333 4.58 -15.91 -1.75
C THR A 333 6.07 -15.59 -1.75
N PRO A 334 7.01 -16.42 -2.22
CA PRO A 334 8.43 -16.11 -2.14
C PRO A 334 8.82 -14.98 -3.10
N VAL A 335 9.78 -14.16 -2.69
CA VAL A 335 10.41 -13.15 -3.54
C VAL A 335 11.92 -13.38 -3.52
N GLU A 336 12.36 -14.40 -4.24
CA GLU A 336 13.76 -14.85 -4.25
C GLU A 336 14.76 -13.75 -4.56
N ALA A 337 14.43 -12.83 -5.49
CA ALA A 337 15.31 -11.72 -5.84
C ALA A 337 15.62 -10.82 -4.63
N LEU A 338 14.61 -10.56 -3.78
CA LEU A 338 14.80 -9.78 -2.55
C LEU A 338 15.56 -10.57 -1.47
N THR A 339 15.36 -11.89 -1.42
CA THR A 339 16.12 -12.76 -0.51
C THR A 339 17.60 -12.78 -0.87
N ARG A 340 17.94 -12.94 -2.16
CA ARG A 340 19.33 -12.89 -2.66
C ARG A 340 19.97 -11.52 -2.37
N LEU A 341 19.27 -10.43 -2.64
CA LEU A 341 19.79 -9.09 -2.34
C LEU A 341 20.14 -8.93 -0.85
N LYS A 342 19.26 -9.39 0.05
CA LYS A 342 19.53 -9.34 1.51
C LYS A 342 20.73 -10.19 1.91
N GLN A 343 20.92 -11.35 1.29
CA GLN A 343 22.11 -12.18 1.52
C GLN A 343 23.39 -11.45 1.10
N THR A 344 23.41 -10.87 -0.09
CA THR A 344 24.57 -10.08 -0.56
C THR A 344 24.91 -8.94 0.38
N LEU A 345 23.88 -8.19 0.85
CA LEU A 345 24.11 -7.08 1.79
C LEU A 345 24.55 -7.53 3.19
N ALA A 346 24.27 -8.76 3.58
CA ALA A 346 24.72 -9.30 4.87
C ALA A 346 26.15 -9.85 4.84
N GLU A 347 26.73 -10.05 3.65
CA GLU A 347 28.11 -10.51 3.46
C GLU A 347 29.14 -9.38 3.47
N GLU A 348 28.70 -8.11 3.35
CA GLU A 348 29.50 -6.90 3.46
C GLU A 348 29.43 -6.27 4.86
#